data_00ff998a4f7ef307e5f6fdac3c7cfcf4
#
_entry.id   00ff998a4f7ef307e5f6fdac3c7cfcf4
#
_cell.length_a   1.000
_cell.length_b   1.000
_cell.length_c   1.000
_cell.angle_alpha   90.00
_cell.angle_beta   90.00
_cell.angle_gamma   90.00
#
_symmetry.space_group_name_H-M   'P 1'
#
loop_
_entity.id
_entity.type
_entity.pdbx_description
1 polymer ?
#
loop_
_entity_poly.entity_id
_entity_poly.type
_entity_poly.pdbx_seq_one_letter_code
_entity_poly.pdbx_strand_id
1 'polypeptide(L)'
;MPIFASGTISKLLREGYTGHLIRITNDDMAGPGTVGETVLANERDNQAVAKTLGLQRTFDLNYNNHWMDSVSRAELRCRLVFIFRLLRVDTVITYDPWGHYEENPDHYVSSDCIEAACWTAGGTKDYPEHFAAGLAPHSVQEKYYFARFQQRVNRVVDTSAEVERKIDVLLQNKAQGPAGEAGAQLRARLAKQGMKLPLLGSDDTSANRNYIREFVLARDRQTGAAHSLTYAEPFHYIGPTADPVESYIQKNAIRA
;
A
#
# COMPACT_ATOMS: atom_id res chain seq x y z
N MET A 1 -1.05 0.90 4.51
CA MET A 1 -0.23 0.93 3.27
C MET A 1 1.09 1.69 3.42
N PRO A 2 1.16 2.99 3.82
CA PRO A 2 2.42 3.77 3.74
C PRO A 2 3.61 3.11 4.43
N ILE A 3 3.40 2.52 5.59
CA ILE A 3 4.48 1.88 6.35
C ILE A 3 5.13 0.69 5.63
N PHE A 4 4.35 -0.05 4.82
CA PHE A 4 4.81 -1.29 4.18
C PHE A 4 5.41 -1.10 2.79
N ALA A 5 4.95 -0.10 2.02
CA ALA A 5 5.20 -0.06 0.59
C ALA A 5 5.49 1.33 0.03
N SER A 6 5.56 2.40 0.86
CA SER A 6 5.76 3.73 0.28
C SER A 6 7.14 3.96 -0.31
N GLY A 7 8.16 3.21 0.10
CA GLY A 7 9.47 3.19 -0.55
C GLY A 7 9.39 2.61 -1.96
N THR A 8 8.76 1.44 -2.11
CA THR A 8 8.54 0.78 -3.41
C THR A 8 7.67 1.65 -4.33
N ILE A 9 6.58 2.23 -3.80
CA ILE A 9 5.74 3.15 -4.58
C ILE A 9 6.55 4.33 -5.08
N SER A 10 7.35 4.97 -4.20
CA SER A 10 8.21 6.10 -4.59
C SER A 10 9.21 5.71 -5.70
N LYS A 11 9.79 4.52 -5.59
CA LYS A 11 10.70 3.98 -6.61
C LYS A 11 10.01 3.78 -7.95
N LEU A 12 8.85 3.12 -7.98
CA LEU A 12 8.08 2.87 -9.20
C LEU A 12 7.65 4.19 -9.86
N LEU A 13 7.20 5.18 -9.08
CA LEU A 13 6.88 6.50 -9.62
C LEU A 13 8.09 7.20 -10.24
N ARG A 14 9.27 7.09 -9.64
CA ARG A 14 10.53 7.59 -10.21
C ARG A 14 10.93 6.84 -11.48
N GLU A 15 10.57 5.58 -11.60
CA GLU A 15 10.78 4.74 -12.79
C GLU A 15 9.75 4.98 -13.90
N GLY A 16 8.82 5.94 -13.70
CA GLY A 16 7.87 6.38 -14.72
C GLY A 16 6.45 5.80 -14.60
N TYR A 17 6.17 5.04 -13.54
CA TYR A 17 4.81 4.58 -13.27
C TYR A 17 3.90 5.74 -12.89
N THR A 18 2.64 5.62 -13.22
CA THR A 18 1.56 6.50 -12.75
C THR A 18 0.83 5.82 -11.60
N GLY A 19 0.71 6.48 -10.45
CA GLY A 19 0.11 5.90 -9.27
C GLY A 19 -1.24 6.52 -8.90
N HIS A 20 -2.13 5.69 -8.35
CA HIS A 20 -3.42 6.06 -7.78
C HIS A 20 -3.59 5.39 -6.42
N LEU A 21 -4.35 6.00 -5.51
CA LEU A 21 -4.74 5.42 -4.24
C LEU A 21 -6.21 4.98 -4.30
N ILE A 22 -6.48 3.72 -3.98
CA ILE A 22 -7.84 3.24 -3.72
C ILE A 22 -7.94 2.98 -2.22
N ARG A 23 -8.74 3.79 -1.52
CA ARG A 23 -9.04 3.64 -0.12
C ARG A 23 -10.39 2.95 0.02
N ILE A 24 -10.40 1.76 0.61
CA ILE A 24 -11.61 0.94 0.70
C ILE A 24 -12.44 1.37 1.89
N THR A 25 -11.85 1.44 3.10
CA THR A 25 -12.54 1.90 4.30
C THR A 25 -12.34 3.38 4.55
N ASN A 26 -13.27 4.00 5.31
CA ASN A 26 -13.19 5.40 5.70
C ASN A 26 -12.36 5.64 6.97
N ASP A 27 -11.82 4.57 7.56
CA ASP A 27 -11.00 4.60 8.77
C ASP A 27 -11.71 5.21 10.01
N ASP A 28 -13.03 5.05 10.10
CA ASP A 28 -13.87 5.67 11.13
C ASP A 28 -13.57 5.19 12.56
N MET A 29 -12.96 4.02 12.71
CA MET A 29 -12.55 3.46 14.00
C MET A 29 -11.03 3.57 14.25
N ALA A 30 -10.27 4.20 13.37
CA ALA A 30 -8.81 4.22 13.38
C ALA A 30 -8.26 5.62 13.71
N GLY A 31 -8.37 6.04 14.96
CA GLY A 31 -7.83 7.32 15.43
C GLY A 31 -8.49 7.83 16.69
N PRO A 32 -8.00 8.94 17.25
CA PRO A 32 -8.57 9.57 18.42
C PRO A 32 -9.79 10.44 18.06
N GLY A 33 -10.65 10.69 19.04
CA GLY A 33 -11.81 11.56 18.90
C GLY A 33 -13.12 10.81 18.62
N THR A 34 -14.12 11.54 18.19
CA THR A 34 -15.40 10.98 17.73
C THR A 34 -15.24 10.32 16.36
N VAL A 35 -16.17 9.45 15.98
CA VAL A 35 -16.21 8.81 14.65
C VAL A 35 -16.06 9.84 13.53
N GLY A 36 -16.83 10.94 13.57
CA GLY A 36 -16.77 11.98 12.54
C GLY A 36 -15.42 12.70 12.47
N GLU A 37 -14.84 13.04 13.61
CA GLU A 37 -13.49 13.65 13.69
C GLU A 37 -12.43 12.70 13.16
N THR A 38 -12.52 11.41 13.47
CA THR A 38 -11.62 10.37 13.01
C THR A 38 -11.66 10.21 11.49
N VAL A 39 -12.86 10.14 10.89
CA VAL A 39 -13.04 10.08 9.43
C VAL A 39 -12.37 11.29 8.74
N LEU A 40 -12.67 12.50 9.22
CA LEU A 40 -12.10 13.74 8.64
C LEU A 40 -10.58 13.82 8.81
N ALA A 41 -10.05 13.36 9.95
CA ALA A 41 -8.60 13.33 10.18
C ALA A 41 -7.91 12.36 9.22
N ASN A 42 -8.44 11.15 9.08
CA ASN A 42 -7.90 10.13 8.18
C ASN A 42 -8.02 10.53 6.71
N GLU A 43 -9.10 11.19 6.32
CA GLU A 43 -9.24 11.72 4.95
C GLU A 43 -8.15 12.73 4.64
N ARG A 44 -7.91 13.71 5.53
CA ARG A 44 -6.83 14.70 5.38
C ARG A 44 -5.46 14.04 5.28
N ASP A 45 -5.19 13.07 6.16
CA ASP A 45 -3.93 12.34 6.17
C ASP A 45 -3.73 11.55 4.87
N ASN A 46 -4.75 10.84 4.38
CA ASN A 46 -4.69 10.08 3.14
C ASN A 46 -4.46 10.98 1.91
N GLN A 47 -5.11 12.14 1.85
CA GLN A 47 -4.87 13.13 0.81
C GLN A 47 -3.44 13.68 0.87
N ALA A 48 -2.93 13.98 2.08
CA ALA A 48 -1.56 14.43 2.28
C ALA A 48 -0.53 13.36 1.89
N VAL A 49 -0.78 12.10 2.26
CA VAL A 49 0.03 10.94 1.85
C VAL A 49 0.05 10.81 0.32
N ALA A 50 -1.11 10.83 -0.33
CA ALA A 50 -1.22 10.71 -1.78
C ALA A 50 -0.47 11.86 -2.49
N LYS A 51 -0.65 13.10 -2.03
CA LYS A 51 0.07 14.27 -2.54
C LYS A 51 1.59 14.15 -2.34
N THR A 52 2.02 13.75 -1.14
CA THR A 52 3.46 13.60 -0.84
C THR A 52 4.09 12.49 -1.66
N LEU A 53 3.38 11.39 -1.95
CA LEU A 53 3.83 10.35 -2.88
C LEU A 53 3.84 10.82 -4.34
N GLY A 54 3.05 11.82 -4.71
CA GLY A 54 2.86 12.24 -6.10
C GLY A 54 1.84 11.39 -6.85
N LEU A 55 0.87 10.81 -6.13
CA LEU A 55 -0.23 10.05 -6.74
C LEU A 55 -1.21 10.99 -7.43
N GLN A 56 -1.79 10.55 -8.57
CA GLN A 56 -2.66 11.40 -9.38
C GLN A 56 -4.08 11.54 -8.83
N ARG A 57 -4.64 10.45 -8.30
CA ARG A 57 -6.02 10.42 -7.78
C ARG A 57 -6.12 9.53 -6.55
N THR A 58 -7.05 9.88 -5.67
CA THR A 58 -7.57 9.04 -4.61
C THR A 58 -9.01 8.66 -4.93
N PHE A 59 -9.33 7.38 -4.82
CA PHE A 59 -10.67 6.82 -4.93
C PHE A 59 -11.09 6.31 -3.56
N ASP A 60 -12.10 6.94 -2.96
CA ASP A 60 -12.63 6.54 -1.66
C ASP A 60 -13.90 5.71 -1.86
N LEU A 61 -13.88 4.44 -1.45
CA LEU A 61 -15.04 3.56 -1.52
C LEU A 61 -15.93 3.68 -0.28
N ASN A 62 -15.40 4.26 0.79
CA ASN A 62 -16.13 4.71 1.98
C ASN A 62 -16.88 3.61 2.75
N TYR A 63 -16.33 2.39 2.80
CA TYR A 63 -16.83 1.35 3.69
C TYR A 63 -16.41 1.62 5.14
N ASN A 64 -17.23 1.19 6.11
CA ASN A 64 -16.91 1.32 7.52
C ASN A 64 -15.80 0.34 7.93
N ASN A 65 -14.91 0.79 8.84
CA ASN A 65 -13.90 -0.08 9.45
C ASN A 65 -14.53 -1.20 10.26
N HIS A 66 -13.86 -2.33 10.32
CA HIS A 66 -14.20 -3.55 11.06
C HIS A 66 -15.51 -4.22 10.59
N TRP A 67 -16.10 -3.77 9.48
CA TRP A 67 -17.35 -4.29 8.93
C TRP A 67 -17.18 -4.94 7.54
N MET A 68 -15.94 -5.08 7.07
CA MET A 68 -15.70 -5.60 5.72
C MET A 68 -16.14 -7.05 5.54
N ASP A 69 -16.22 -7.85 6.60
CA ASP A 69 -16.76 -9.21 6.59
C ASP A 69 -18.28 -9.28 6.33
N SER A 70 -19.02 -8.18 6.57
CA SER A 70 -20.43 -8.04 6.25
C SER A 70 -20.72 -7.47 4.86
N VAL A 71 -19.69 -7.00 4.14
CA VAL A 71 -19.81 -6.38 2.82
C VAL A 71 -19.96 -7.44 1.73
N SER A 72 -20.80 -7.17 0.73
CA SER A 72 -20.88 -8.00 -0.46
C SER A 72 -19.55 -8.02 -1.22
N ARG A 73 -18.84 -9.14 -1.18
CA ARG A 73 -17.58 -9.32 -1.93
C ARG A 73 -17.77 -9.16 -3.43
N ALA A 74 -18.95 -9.53 -3.95
CA ALA A 74 -19.28 -9.38 -5.37
C ALA A 74 -19.43 -7.91 -5.75
N GLU A 75 -20.08 -7.11 -4.92
CA GLU A 75 -20.24 -5.66 -5.13
C GLU A 75 -18.90 -4.93 -5.04
N LEU A 76 -18.10 -5.19 -3.99
CA LEU A 76 -16.77 -4.60 -3.87
C LEU A 76 -15.88 -4.95 -5.06
N ARG A 77 -15.88 -6.22 -5.48
CA ARG A 77 -15.16 -6.66 -6.67
C ARG A 77 -15.62 -5.92 -7.93
N CYS A 78 -16.93 -5.74 -8.14
CA CYS A 78 -17.47 -4.98 -9.26
C CYS A 78 -16.90 -3.55 -9.30
N ARG A 79 -16.92 -2.83 -8.18
CA ARG A 79 -16.35 -1.48 -8.07
C ARG A 79 -14.85 -1.46 -8.38
N LEU A 80 -14.10 -2.42 -7.86
CA LEU A 80 -12.66 -2.53 -8.10
C LEU A 80 -12.35 -2.83 -9.57
N VAL A 81 -13.08 -3.78 -10.20
CA VAL A 81 -12.92 -4.10 -11.63
C VAL A 81 -13.23 -2.89 -12.50
N PHE A 82 -14.27 -2.09 -12.15
CA PHE A 82 -14.57 -0.85 -12.85
C PHE A 82 -13.36 0.11 -12.82
N ILE A 83 -12.79 0.35 -11.63
CA ILE A 83 -11.63 1.25 -11.48
C ILE A 83 -10.40 0.69 -12.22
N PHE A 84 -10.16 -0.63 -12.14
CA PHE A 84 -9.01 -1.25 -12.79
C PHE A 84 -9.09 -1.13 -14.32
N ARG A 85 -10.26 -1.34 -14.90
CA ARG A 85 -10.50 -1.14 -16.33
C ARG A 85 -10.41 0.33 -16.73
N LEU A 86 -11.01 1.23 -15.93
CA LEU A 86 -11.00 2.69 -16.17
C LEU A 86 -9.57 3.25 -16.22
N LEU A 87 -8.74 2.83 -15.28
CA LEU A 87 -7.36 3.30 -15.16
C LEU A 87 -6.37 2.45 -15.97
N ARG A 88 -6.79 1.31 -16.51
CA ARG A 88 -5.94 0.32 -17.18
C ARG A 88 -4.77 -0.10 -16.26
N VAL A 89 -5.13 -0.57 -15.07
CA VAL A 89 -4.16 -0.88 -14.00
C VAL A 89 -3.28 -2.07 -14.39
N ASP A 90 -1.97 -1.84 -14.50
CA ASP A 90 -0.98 -2.89 -14.77
C ASP A 90 -0.40 -3.49 -13.48
N THR A 91 -0.27 -2.68 -12.43
CA THR A 91 0.39 -3.04 -11.18
C THR A 91 -0.49 -2.73 -9.98
N VAL A 92 -0.61 -3.69 -9.07
CA VAL A 92 -1.34 -3.54 -7.80
C VAL A 92 -0.40 -3.77 -6.62
N ILE A 93 -0.48 -2.92 -5.60
CA ILE A 93 0.23 -3.05 -4.32
C ILE A 93 -0.80 -3.07 -3.19
N THR A 94 -0.92 -4.18 -2.47
CA THR A 94 -1.93 -4.36 -1.43
C THR A 94 -1.49 -5.37 -0.36
N TYR A 95 -2.36 -5.62 0.65
CA TYR A 95 -2.15 -6.72 1.59
C TYR A 95 -2.12 -8.07 0.87
N ASP A 96 -1.36 -9.02 1.43
CA ASP A 96 -1.31 -10.40 0.95
C ASP A 96 -2.65 -11.10 1.26
N PRO A 97 -3.42 -11.53 0.24
CA PRO A 97 -4.70 -12.20 0.46
C PRO A 97 -4.56 -13.59 1.11
N TRP A 98 -3.36 -14.17 1.07
CA TRP A 98 -3.04 -15.46 1.70
C TRP A 98 -2.16 -15.31 2.95
N GLY A 99 -2.02 -14.07 3.44
CA GLY A 99 -1.22 -13.79 4.63
C GLY A 99 -1.82 -14.44 5.87
N HIS A 100 -1.05 -15.30 6.52
CA HIS A 100 -1.44 -15.85 7.82
C HIS A 100 -1.32 -14.78 8.92
N TYR A 101 -2.07 -14.97 10.00
CA TYR A 101 -2.08 -14.06 11.17
C TYR A 101 -2.53 -12.63 10.86
N GLU A 102 -3.17 -12.38 9.73
CA GLU A 102 -3.87 -11.10 9.52
C GLU A 102 -5.28 -11.21 10.12
N GLU A 103 -5.44 -10.62 11.28
CA GLU A 103 -6.66 -10.69 12.08
C GLU A 103 -7.70 -9.62 11.73
N ASN A 104 -7.28 -8.58 10.98
CA ASN A 104 -8.16 -7.47 10.64
C ASN A 104 -8.99 -7.80 9.39
N PRO A 105 -10.33 -7.89 9.51
CA PRO A 105 -11.22 -8.17 8.37
C PRO A 105 -11.10 -7.15 7.24
N ASP A 106 -10.82 -5.88 7.56
CA ASP A 106 -10.63 -4.84 6.55
C ASP A 106 -9.45 -5.15 5.62
N HIS A 107 -8.42 -5.82 6.14
CA HIS A 107 -7.25 -6.19 5.34
C HIS A 107 -7.49 -7.46 4.53
N TYR A 108 -7.90 -8.57 5.15
CA TYR A 108 -8.02 -9.85 4.44
C TYR A 108 -9.22 -9.87 3.48
N VAL A 109 -10.37 -9.27 3.82
CA VAL A 109 -11.52 -9.20 2.90
C VAL A 109 -11.21 -8.30 1.72
N SER A 110 -10.59 -7.13 1.98
CA SER A 110 -10.22 -6.20 0.91
C SER A 110 -9.20 -6.84 -0.04
N SER A 111 -8.17 -7.49 0.47
CA SER A 111 -7.13 -8.12 -0.35
C SER A 111 -7.66 -9.29 -1.17
N ASP A 112 -8.55 -10.12 -0.62
CA ASP A 112 -9.25 -11.17 -1.36
C ASP A 112 -10.07 -10.59 -2.54
N CYS A 113 -10.80 -9.50 -2.29
CA CYS A 113 -11.60 -8.85 -3.32
C CYS A 113 -10.73 -8.19 -4.40
N ILE A 114 -9.59 -7.61 -4.00
CA ILE A 114 -8.61 -7.01 -4.92
C ILE A 114 -7.98 -8.09 -5.80
N GLU A 115 -7.55 -9.24 -5.23
CA GLU A 115 -6.98 -10.35 -6.01
C GLU A 115 -7.99 -10.89 -7.01
N ALA A 116 -9.23 -11.12 -6.58
CA ALA A 116 -10.31 -11.55 -7.46
C ALA A 116 -10.60 -10.50 -8.56
N ALA A 117 -10.50 -9.20 -8.25
CA ALA A 117 -10.67 -8.12 -9.21
C ALA A 117 -9.52 -8.08 -10.23
N CYS A 118 -8.27 -8.32 -9.81
CA CYS A 118 -7.12 -8.42 -10.71
C CYS A 118 -7.34 -9.50 -11.78
N TRP A 119 -7.84 -10.67 -11.36
CA TRP A 119 -8.15 -11.77 -12.28
C TRP A 119 -9.35 -11.44 -13.19
N THR A 120 -10.42 -10.88 -12.61
CA THR A 120 -11.68 -10.63 -13.32
C THR A 120 -11.56 -9.47 -14.33
N ALA A 121 -10.72 -8.47 -14.08
CA ALA A 121 -10.63 -7.26 -14.91
C ALA A 121 -10.24 -7.55 -16.35
N GLY A 122 -9.47 -8.61 -16.62
CA GLY A 122 -9.12 -9.09 -17.95
C GLY A 122 -10.22 -9.90 -18.66
N GLY A 123 -11.27 -10.29 -17.94
CA GLY A 123 -12.36 -11.11 -18.49
C GLY A 123 -13.24 -10.33 -19.46
N THR A 124 -13.59 -10.97 -20.57
CA THR A 124 -14.42 -10.36 -21.64
C THR A 124 -15.92 -10.54 -21.43
N LYS A 125 -16.33 -11.33 -20.44
CA LYS A 125 -17.73 -11.65 -20.14
C LYS A 125 -18.20 -11.13 -18.78
N ASP A 126 -17.25 -10.76 -17.92
CA ASP A 126 -17.54 -10.27 -16.58
C ASP A 126 -17.97 -8.80 -16.61
N TYR A 127 -19.04 -8.47 -15.91
CA TYR A 127 -19.59 -7.11 -15.80
C TYR A 127 -19.83 -6.45 -17.16
N PRO A 128 -20.79 -6.96 -17.98
CA PRO A 128 -21.08 -6.42 -19.31
C PRO A 128 -21.50 -4.95 -19.30
N GLU A 129 -22.06 -4.46 -18.19
CA GLU A 129 -22.39 -3.06 -17.95
C GLU A 129 -21.16 -2.14 -18.01
N HIS A 130 -19.96 -2.63 -17.68
CA HIS A 130 -18.73 -1.86 -17.84
C HIS A 130 -18.38 -1.62 -19.30
N PHE A 131 -18.67 -2.58 -20.16
CA PHE A 131 -18.45 -2.43 -21.60
C PHE A 131 -19.48 -1.48 -22.23
N ALA A 132 -20.73 -1.53 -21.75
CA ALA A 132 -21.76 -0.56 -22.16
C ALA A 132 -21.38 0.88 -21.72
N ALA A 133 -20.61 1.04 -20.64
CA ALA A 133 -20.05 2.31 -20.21
C ALA A 133 -18.75 2.71 -20.96
N GLY A 134 -18.36 1.95 -22.00
CA GLY A 134 -17.19 2.26 -22.84
C GLY A 134 -15.84 1.77 -22.30
N LEU A 135 -15.83 0.94 -21.25
CA LEU A 135 -14.59 0.34 -20.74
C LEU A 135 -14.22 -0.91 -21.55
N ALA A 136 -12.95 -1.28 -21.52
CA ALA A 136 -12.43 -2.50 -22.14
C ALA A 136 -11.78 -3.41 -21.09
N PRO A 137 -11.70 -4.74 -21.34
CA PRO A 137 -10.94 -5.64 -20.50
C PRO A 137 -9.49 -5.18 -20.37
N HIS A 138 -8.93 -5.32 -19.17
CA HIS A 138 -7.53 -5.01 -18.93
C HIS A 138 -6.98 -5.90 -17.83
N SER A 139 -5.93 -6.65 -18.14
CA SER A 139 -5.33 -7.59 -17.18
C SER A 139 -4.27 -6.91 -16.34
N VAL A 140 -4.36 -7.07 -15.02
CA VAL A 140 -3.30 -6.68 -14.09
C VAL A 140 -2.11 -7.63 -14.27
N GLN A 141 -0.92 -7.08 -14.50
CA GLN A 141 0.29 -7.83 -14.82
C GLN A 141 1.15 -8.13 -13.61
N GLU A 142 1.22 -7.18 -12.66
CA GLU A 142 2.09 -7.28 -11.50
C GLU A 142 1.33 -7.06 -10.21
N LYS A 143 1.64 -7.85 -9.22
CA LYS A 143 1.02 -7.77 -7.90
C LYS A 143 2.09 -7.87 -6.83
N TYR A 144 2.17 -6.83 -5.98
CA TYR A 144 3.06 -6.73 -4.84
C TYR A 144 2.21 -6.84 -3.57
N TYR A 145 2.36 -7.92 -2.84
CA TYR A 145 1.62 -8.18 -1.61
C TYR A 145 2.52 -7.99 -0.40
N PHE A 146 2.12 -7.09 0.49
CA PHE A 146 2.76 -6.89 1.79
C PHE A 146 1.90 -7.48 2.92
N ALA A 147 2.51 -7.81 4.05
CA ALA A 147 1.81 -8.29 5.24
C ALA A 147 2.50 -7.84 6.52
N ARG A 148 1.78 -7.86 7.64
CA ARG A 148 2.37 -7.63 8.97
C ARG A 148 3.40 -8.70 9.30
N PHE A 149 3.05 -9.96 9.03
CA PHE A 149 3.89 -11.14 9.20
C PHE A 149 3.95 -11.91 7.88
N GLN A 150 4.89 -11.51 7.01
CA GLN A 150 5.04 -12.17 5.72
C GLN A 150 5.58 -13.57 5.88
N GLN A 151 4.95 -14.53 5.20
CA GLN A 151 5.37 -15.92 5.16
C GLN A 151 6.10 -16.27 3.87
N ARG A 152 5.64 -15.71 2.76
CA ARG A 152 6.26 -15.88 1.46
C ARG A 152 6.86 -14.56 0.99
N VAL A 153 8.17 -14.50 0.95
CA VAL A 153 8.90 -13.38 0.35
C VAL A 153 9.68 -13.93 -0.83
N ASN A 154 9.34 -13.47 -2.04
CA ASN A 154 10.03 -13.83 -3.27
C ASN A 154 10.50 -12.59 -4.06
N ARG A 155 10.21 -11.41 -3.55
CA ARG A 155 10.71 -10.13 -4.07
C ARG A 155 11.12 -9.24 -2.91
N VAL A 156 12.34 -8.76 -2.96
CA VAL A 156 12.85 -7.71 -2.07
C VAL A 156 13.20 -6.50 -2.91
N VAL A 157 12.62 -5.37 -2.60
CA VAL A 157 12.83 -4.13 -3.34
C VAL A 157 13.78 -3.24 -2.55
N ASP A 158 14.92 -2.88 -3.16
CA ASP A 158 15.82 -1.89 -2.61
C ASP A 158 15.15 -0.51 -2.61
N THR A 159 14.95 0.03 -1.41
CA THR A 159 14.36 1.34 -1.16
C THR A 159 15.33 2.31 -0.49
N SER A 160 16.62 2.00 -0.50
CA SER A 160 17.66 2.81 0.16
C SER A 160 17.68 4.26 -0.33
N ALA A 161 17.45 4.48 -1.61
CA ALA A 161 17.38 5.83 -2.21
C ALA A 161 16.07 6.58 -1.88
N GLU A 162 15.04 5.87 -1.41
CA GLU A 162 13.70 6.41 -1.19
C GLU A 162 13.40 6.69 0.30
N VAL A 163 14.36 6.48 1.19
CA VAL A 163 14.17 6.54 2.66
C VAL A 163 13.64 7.91 3.09
N GLU A 164 14.23 9.00 2.61
CA GLU A 164 13.79 10.35 2.99
C GLU A 164 12.36 10.62 2.50
N ARG A 165 12.06 10.19 1.28
CA ARG A 165 10.70 10.29 0.74
C ARG A 165 9.70 9.47 1.56
N LYS A 166 10.09 8.24 1.96
CA LYS A 166 9.27 7.40 2.82
C LYS A 166 9.02 8.05 4.18
N ILE A 167 10.02 8.69 4.79
CA ILE A 167 9.87 9.45 6.03
C ILE A 167 8.89 10.61 5.83
N ASP A 168 9.02 11.38 4.75
CA ASP A 168 8.12 12.50 4.45
C ASP A 168 6.66 12.05 4.29
N VAL A 169 6.44 10.90 3.67
CA VAL A 169 5.12 10.26 3.55
C VAL A 169 4.56 9.84 4.91
N LEU A 170 5.38 9.18 5.73
CA LEU A 170 4.98 8.69 7.05
C LEU A 170 4.67 9.82 8.03
N LEU A 171 5.31 10.99 7.89
CA LEU A 171 5.01 12.20 8.66
C LEU A 171 3.58 12.71 8.41
N GLN A 172 2.97 12.39 7.27
CA GLN A 172 1.60 12.79 6.96
C GLN A 172 0.55 11.92 7.67
N ASN A 173 0.90 10.72 8.13
CA ASN A 173 -0.01 9.78 8.77
C ASN A 173 -0.11 10.06 10.27
N LYS A 174 -0.90 11.06 10.66
CA LYS A 174 -0.98 11.57 12.03
C LYS A 174 -2.11 10.93 12.84
N ALA A 175 -3.24 10.65 12.23
CA ALA A 175 -4.41 10.07 12.89
C ALA A 175 -4.17 8.62 13.30
N GLN A 176 -3.42 7.86 12.49
CA GLN A 176 -3.08 6.46 12.75
C GLN A 176 -1.59 6.32 13.06
N GLY A 177 -1.25 5.86 14.29
CA GLY A 177 0.13 5.52 14.64
C GLY A 177 0.72 4.40 13.74
N PRO A 178 2.00 4.08 13.86
CA PRO A 178 2.98 4.61 14.81
C PRO A 178 3.88 5.75 14.27
N ALA A 179 3.51 6.38 13.17
CA ALA A 179 4.30 7.44 12.52
C ALA A 179 3.80 8.86 12.88
N GLY A 180 3.75 9.79 11.92
CA GLY A 180 3.26 11.14 12.13
C GLY A 180 4.01 11.90 13.20
N GLU A 181 3.34 12.20 14.31
CA GLU A 181 3.85 13.02 15.43
C GLU A 181 4.36 12.19 16.63
N ALA A 182 4.52 10.86 16.45
CA ALA A 182 4.89 9.94 17.54
C ALA A 182 6.22 10.29 18.24
N GLY A 183 7.19 10.83 17.50
CA GLY A 183 8.48 11.27 18.07
C GLY A 183 8.33 12.46 19.01
N ALA A 184 7.56 13.47 18.63
CA ALA A 184 7.25 14.61 19.47
C ALA A 184 6.46 14.21 20.71
N GLN A 185 5.49 13.32 20.56
CA GLN A 185 4.69 12.78 21.67
C GLN A 185 5.58 11.99 22.65
N LEU A 186 6.50 11.17 22.15
CA LEU A 186 7.48 10.45 22.98
C LEU A 186 8.38 11.43 23.72
N ARG A 187 8.89 12.45 23.03
CA ARG A 187 9.75 13.48 23.64
C ARG A 187 9.04 14.20 24.77
N ALA A 188 7.78 14.63 24.54
CA ALA A 188 6.98 15.30 25.57
C ALA A 188 6.66 14.38 26.77
N ARG A 189 6.37 13.09 26.52
CA ARG A 189 6.15 12.11 27.59
C ARG A 189 7.39 11.94 28.47
N LEU A 190 8.57 11.78 27.85
CA LEU A 190 9.82 11.63 28.59
C LEU A 190 10.16 12.88 29.41
N ALA A 191 9.95 14.07 28.85
CA ALA A 191 10.18 15.34 29.56
C ALA A 191 9.33 15.45 30.84
N LYS A 192 8.07 15.01 30.81
CA LYS A 192 7.21 14.95 32.02
C LYS A 192 7.76 14.00 33.12
N GLN A 193 8.59 13.05 32.72
CA GLN A 193 9.23 12.09 33.61
C GLN A 193 10.65 12.53 34.03
N GLY A 194 11.10 13.75 33.67
CA GLY A 194 12.45 14.23 33.89
C GLY A 194 13.51 13.51 33.04
N MET A 195 13.10 12.80 31.97
CA MET A 195 14.00 12.04 31.10
C MET A 195 14.17 12.72 29.74
N LYS A 196 15.29 12.40 29.08
CA LYS A 196 15.60 12.83 27.71
C LYS A 196 16.20 11.67 26.93
N LEU A 197 15.72 11.49 25.69
CA LEU A 197 16.30 10.55 24.73
C LEU A 197 17.05 11.38 23.66
N PRO A 198 18.41 11.38 23.65
CA PRO A 198 19.20 12.22 22.74
C PRO A 198 18.86 12.02 21.25
N LEU A 199 18.50 10.77 20.86
CA LEU A 199 18.08 10.42 19.51
C LEU A 199 16.96 11.33 18.97
N LEU A 200 16.03 11.77 19.83
CA LEU A 200 14.88 12.57 19.40
C LEU A 200 15.24 14.04 19.09
N GLY A 201 16.48 14.47 19.38
CA GLY A 201 16.87 15.84 19.11
C GLY A 201 16.25 16.87 20.06
N SER A 202 16.26 18.16 19.63
CA SER A 202 15.81 19.29 20.44
C SER A 202 14.44 19.84 20.07
N ASP A 203 13.91 19.49 18.90
CA ASP A 203 12.65 20.01 18.37
C ASP A 203 11.73 18.87 17.88
N ASP A 204 10.46 19.19 17.64
CA ASP A 204 9.44 18.20 17.26
C ASP A 204 9.64 17.64 15.85
N THR A 205 10.14 18.44 14.93
CA THR A 205 10.40 18.00 13.55
C THR A 205 11.51 16.95 13.54
N SER A 206 12.63 17.24 14.19
CA SER A 206 13.73 16.28 14.35
C SER A 206 13.28 15.02 15.09
N ALA A 207 12.49 15.19 16.17
CA ALA A 207 11.98 14.07 16.96
C ALA A 207 11.12 13.12 16.11
N ASN A 208 10.21 13.65 15.30
CA ASN A 208 9.33 12.85 14.45
C ASN A 208 10.12 12.12 13.35
N ARG A 209 11.03 12.79 12.66
CA ARG A 209 11.86 12.17 11.61
C ARG A 209 12.77 11.06 12.18
N ASN A 210 13.45 11.34 13.28
CA ASN A 210 14.36 10.38 13.92
C ASN A 210 13.59 9.19 14.49
N TYR A 211 12.40 9.41 15.06
CA TYR A 211 11.53 8.33 15.52
C TYR A 211 11.13 7.39 14.37
N ILE A 212 10.70 7.96 13.26
CA ILE A 212 10.33 7.17 12.07
C ILE A 212 11.54 6.39 11.58
N ARG A 213 12.67 7.02 11.39
CA ARG A 213 13.90 6.39 10.90
C ARG A 213 14.35 5.24 11.77
N GLU A 214 14.35 5.42 13.09
CA GLU A 214 14.90 4.43 14.01
C GLU A 214 13.93 3.32 14.34
N PHE A 215 12.66 3.64 14.59
CA PHE A 215 11.70 2.66 15.12
C PHE A 215 10.72 2.16 14.05
N VAL A 216 10.19 3.05 13.21
CA VAL A 216 9.19 2.66 12.22
C VAL A 216 9.84 1.93 11.04
N LEU A 217 11.01 2.40 10.58
CA LEU A 217 11.78 1.77 9.49
C LEU A 217 12.73 0.67 9.96
N ALA A 218 12.67 0.25 11.22
CA ALA A 218 13.52 -0.82 11.74
C ALA A 218 13.40 -2.12 10.94
N ARG A 219 12.17 -2.47 10.51
CA ARG A 219 11.91 -3.65 9.67
C ARG A 219 12.55 -3.52 8.29
N ASP A 220 12.42 -2.36 7.65
CA ASP A 220 13.01 -2.13 6.32
C ASP A 220 14.54 -2.21 6.38
N ARG A 221 15.13 -1.66 7.44
CA ARG A 221 16.58 -1.76 7.71
C ARG A 221 17.01 -3.21 7.94
N GLN A 222 16.24 -3.97 8.73
CA GLN A 222 16.51 -5.39 8.96
C GLN A 222 16.41 -6.20 7.66
N THR A 223 15.37 -5.97 6.86
CA THR A 223 15.22 -6.60 5.54
C THR A 223 16.37 -6.22 4.62
N GLY A 224 16.73 -4.93 4.58
CA GLY A 224 17.87 -4.46 3.79
C GLY A 224 19.17 -5.17 4.18
N ALA A 225 19.49 -5.20 5.48
CA ALA A 225 20.72 -5.84 5.98
C ALA A 225 20.81 -7.33 5.60
N ALA A 226 19.69 -8.06 5.62
CA ALA A 226 19.63 -9.47 5.20
C ALA A 226 19.94 -9.67 3.70
N HIS A 227 19.86 -8.62 2.89
CA HIS A 227 20.09 -8.64 1.44
C HIS A 227 21.23 -7.73 0.97
N SER A 228 22.14 -7.35 1.88
CA SER A 228 23.27 -6.43 1.59
C SER A 228 22.84 -5.05 1.08
N LEU A 229 21.67 -4.57 1.55
CA LEU A 229 21.09 -3.27 1.24
C LEU A 229 20.96 -2.44 2.52
N THR A 230 20.80 -1.11 2.40
CA THR A 230 20.59 -0.26 3.58
C THR A 230 19.14 -0.34 4.07
N TYR A 231 18.18 -0.24 3.15
CA TYR A 231 16.76 -0.39 3.41
C TYR A 231 16.09 -1.16 2.27
N ALA A 232 15.17 -2.04 2.61
CA ALA A 232 14.40 -2.79 1.62
C ALA A 232 12.99 -3.12 2.11
N GLU A 233 12.06 -3.23 1.18
CA GLU A 233 10.69 -3.67 1.43
C GLU A 233 10.48 -5.07 0.84
N PRO A 234 9.97 -6.03 1.66
CA PRO A 234 9.75 -7.40 1.22
C PRO A 234 8.32 -7.58 0.70
N PHE A 235 8.16 -8.40 -0.35
CA PHE A 235 6.87 -8.71 -0.95
C PHE A 235 6.72 -10.19 -1.29
N HIS A 236 5.50 -10.69 -1.20
CA HIS A 236 5.06 -11.79 -2.02
C HIS A 236 4.66 -11.19 -3.38
N TYR A 237 5.42 -11.51 -4.41
CA TYR A 237 5.26 -10.93 -5.74
C TYR A 237 4.75 -11.94 -6.74
N ILE A 238 3.76 -11.55 -7.52
CA ILE A 238 3.29 -12.26 -8.70
C ILE A 238 3.44 -11.31 -9.89
N GLY A 239 4.27 -11.67 -10.83
CA GLY A 239 4.54 -10.88 -12.03
C GLY A 239 4.21 -11.63 -13.32
N PRO A 240 4.48 -11.01 -14.46
CA PRO A 240 4.26 -11.65 -15.76
C PRO A 240 5.03 -12.97 -15.83
N THR A 241 4.33 -14.02 -16.21
CA THR A 241 4.94 -15.30 -16.57
C THR A 241 5.06 -15.34 -18.07
N ALA A 242 6.25 -15.70 -18.55
CA ALA A 242 6.44 -15.95 -19.98
C ALA A 242 5.52 -17.10 -20.41
N ASP A 243 4.73 -16.89 -21.44
CA ASP A 243 3.97 -17.99 -22.05
C ASP A 243 4.98 -19.00 -22.62
N PRO A 244 4.99 -20.25 -22.12
CA PRO A 244 5.95 -21.25 -22.60
C PRO A 244 5.74 -21.58 -24.09
N VAL A 245 4.52 -21.48 -24.60
CA VAL A 245 4.20 -21.71 -26.03
C VAL A 245 4.78 -20.59 -26.87
N GLU A 246 4.50 -19.33 -26.51
CA GLU A 246 5.04 -18.16 -27.20
C GLU A 246 6.58 -18.13 -27.12
N SER A 247 7.13 -18.46 -25.97
CA SER A 247 8.59 -18.56 -25.77
C SER A 247 9.20 -19.65 -26.66
N TYR A 248 8.51 -20.76 -26.85
CA TYR A 248 8.94 -21.83 -27.75
C TYR A 248 8.83 -21.41 -29.21
N ILE A 249 7.71 -20.78 -29.61
CA ILE A 249 7.47 -20.26 -30.95
C ILE A 249 8.57 -19.26 -31.35
N GLN A 250 8.87 -18.30 -30.47
CA GLN A 250 9.91 -17.29 -30.72
C GLN A 250 11.30 -17.89 -31.00
N LYS A 251 11.60 -19.04 -30.36
CA LYS A 251 12.91 -19.72 -30.50
C LYS A 251 12.97 -20.67 -31.69
N ASN A 252 11.84 -21.24 -32.10
CA ASN A 252 11.84 -22.41 -33.00
C ASN A 252 11.00 -22.21 -34.27
N ALA A 253 10.14 -21.20 -34.36
CA ALA A 253 9.38 -20.98 -35.57
C ALA A 253 10.27 -20.49 -36.71
N ILE A 254 10.12 -21.08 -37.88
CA ILE A 254 10.77 -20.67 -39.15
C ILE A 254 9.69 -20.05 -40.04
N ARG A 255 10.11 -19.16 -40.95
CA ARG A 255 9.22 -18.65 -41.98
C ARG A 255 8.90 -19.77 -42.95
N ALA A 256 7.61 -19.93 -43.31
CA ALA A 256 7.12 -20.88 -44.31
C ALA A 256 7.47 -20.42 -45.72
#